data_3b42c6ce4573efadd8cca65028552deb
#
_entry.id   3b42c6ce4573efadd8cca65028552deb
#
_cell.length_a   1.000
_cell.length_b   1.000
_cell.length_c   1.000
_cell.angle_alpha   90.00
_cell.angle_beta   90.00
_cell.angle_gamma   90.00
#
_symmetry.space_group_name_H-M   'P 1'
#
loop_
_entity.id
_entity.type
_entity.pdbx_description
1 polymer ?
#
loop_
_entity_poly.entity_id
_entity_poly.type
_entity_poly.pdbx_seq_one_letter_code
_entity_poly.pdbx_strand_id
1 'polypeptide(L)'
;SVIDLPVLSNSEQCADVTMRLRAEYLFSQGRYSEIRFHDVNGNTLQYHGGASHKSLEKFLKRAYGICSTYSVSRETTPRPIREVRPGDVLVYPARKSKRLGHALIVIDVARKGNKVAIMCAEGNTPARELHIVRNLNPIHNPWFFFDGDENRLWVSIFHFGKDELRHY
;
A
#
# COMPACT_ATOMS: atom_id res chain seq x y z
N SER A 1 0.79 9.00 -14.21
CA SER A 1 -0.35 8.27 -14.82
C SER A 1 -1.37 7.97 -13.75
N VAL A 2 -2.63 8.15 -14.06
CA VAL A 2 -3.77 7.77 -13.21
C VAL A 2 -4.09 6.32 -13.52
N ILE A 3 -4.36 5.53 -12.49
CA ILE A 3 -4.90 4.18 -12.64
C ILE A 3 -6.43 4.34 -12.60
N ASP A 4 -7.11 3.85 -13.62
CA ASP A 4 -8.58 3.96 -13.76
C ASP A 4 -9.29 3.07 -12.71
N LEU A 5 -9.23 3.54 -11.48
CA LEU A 5 -9.88 2.94 -10.33
C LEU A 5 -10.59 4.05 -9.56
N PRO A 6 -11.88 4.28 -9.82
CA PRO A 6 -12.62 5.40 -9.23
C PRO A 6 -12.62 5.31 -7.70
N VAL A 7 -12.56 6.46 -7.05
CA VAL A 7 -12.61 6.57 -5.58
C VAL A 7 -13.91 5.95 -5.05
N LEU A 8 -13.81 5.01 -4.12
CA LEU A 8 -14.99 4.38 -3.50
C LEU A 8 -15.67 5.26 -2.45
N SER A 9 -14.91 6.18 -1.85
CA SER A 9 -15.37 7.04 -0.77
C SER A 9 -14.50 8.29 -0.67
N ASN A 10 -15.08 9.43 -0.34
CA ASN A 10 -14.34 10.67 -0.03
C ASN A 10 -13.40 10.53 1.19
N SER A 11 -13.52 9.44 1.95
CA SER A 11 -12.62 9.09 3.06
C SER A 11 -11.49 8.14 2.67
N GLU A 12 -11.40 7.71 1.40
CA GLU A 12 -10.35 6.80 0.92
C GLU A 12 -8.99 7.51 0.93
N GLN A 13 -8.12 7.12 1.86
CA GLN A 13 -6.80 7.71 2.08
C GLN A 13 -5.67 6.76 1.65
N CYS A 14 -4.42 7.14 1.88
CA CYS A 14 -3.26 6.38 1.43
C CYS A 14 -3.22 4.92 1.94
N ALA A 15 -3.56 4.67 3.21
CA ALA A 15 -3.65 3.31 3.76
C ALA A 15 -4.80 2.52 3.12
N ASP A 16 -5.93 3.17 2.87
CA ASP A 16 -7.13 2.55 2.32
C ASP A 16 -6.90 2.04 0.89
N VAL A 17 -6.13 2.79 0.10
CA VAL A 17 -5.74 2.39 -1.24
C VAL A 17 -4.88 1.11 -1.21
N THR A 18 -3.96 0.98 -0.26
CA THR A 18 -3.14 -0.24 -0.15
C THR A 18 -4.00 -1.45 0.21
N MET A 19 -4.95 -1.30 1.14
CA MET A 19 -5.91 -2.33 1.52
C MET A 19 -6.83 -2.69 0.35
N ARG A 20 -7.31 -1.69 -0.39
CA ARG A 20 -8.18 -1.89 -1.55
C ARG A 20 -7.49 -2.71 -2.63
N LEU A 21 -6.30 -2.32 -3.06
CA LEU A 21 -5.59 -3.04 -4.12
C LEU A 21 -5.30 -4.49 -3.72
N ARG A 22 -4.93 -4.73 -2.47
CA ARG A 22 -4.80 -6.08 -1.94
C ARG A 22 -6.12 -6.86 -2.00
N ALA A 23 -7.21 -6.26 -1.52
CA ALA A 23 -8.52 -6.91 -1.50
C ALA A 23 -9.04 -7.22 -2.91
N GLU A 24 -8.92 -6.28 -3.85
CA GLU A 24 -9.28 -6.46 -5.26
C GLU A 24 -8.45 -7.58 -5.91
N TYR A 25 -7.15 -7.63 -5.64
CA TYR A 25 -6.29 -8.71 -6.11
C TYR A 25 -6.76 -10.07 -5.59
N LEU A 26 -6.96 -10.22 -4.29
CA LEU A 26 -7.42 -11.47 -3.67
C LEU A 26 -8.83 -11.85 -4.19
N PHE A 27 -9.69 -10.86 -4.36
CA PHE A 27 -11.02 -11.06 -4.92
C PHE A 27 -10.96 -11.58 -6.35
N SER A 28 -10.12 -11.00 -7.21
CA SER A 28 -9.93 -11.45 -8.60
C SER A 28 -9.41 -12.88 -8.70
N GLN A 29 -8.68 -13.34 -7.67
CA GLN A 29 -8.18 -14.72 -7.58
C GLN A 29 -9.17 -15.70 -6.91
N GLY A 30 -10.38 -15.24 -6.53
CA GLY A 30 -11.34 -16.06 -5.80
C GLY A 30 -10.94 -16.38 -4.35
N ARG A 31 -9.92 -15.71 -3.81
CA ARG A 31 -9.34 -15.93 -2.46
C ARG A 31 -10.08 -15.11 -1.41
N TYR A 32 -11.41 -15.21 -1.39
CA TYR A 32 -12.28 -14.38 -0.56
C TYR A 32 -12.01 -14.52 0.95
N SER A 33 -11.68 -15.73 1.42
CA SER A 33 -11.38 -16.00 2.83
C SER A 33 -10.08 -15.34 3.33
N GLU A 34 -9.22 -14.90 2.43
CA GLU A 34 -7.98 -14.21 2.78
C GLU A 34 -8.14 -12.68 2.82
N ILE A 35 -9.29 -12.16 2.39
CA ILE A 35 -9.60 -10.73 2.48
C ILE A 35 -9.96 -10.41 3.93
N ARG A 36 -8.96 -9.94 4.68
CA ARG A 36 -9.11 -9.55 6.08
C ARG A 36 -8.13 -8.42 6.41
N PHE A 37 -8.51 -7.59 7.35
CA PHE A 37 -7.69 -6.50 7.88
C PHE A 37 -7.85 -6.42 9.40
N HIS A 38 -6.91 -5.76 10.08
CA HIS A 38 -7.02 -5.47 11.50
C HIS A 38 -7.33 -3.98 11.69
N ASP A 39 -8.23 -3.67 12.62
CA ASP A 39 -8.49 -2.29 13.02
C ASP A 39 -7.35 -1.74 13.89
N VAL A 40 -7.45 -0.48 14.29
CA VAL A 40 -6.43 0.17 15.14
C VAL A 40 -6.30 -0.46 16.53
N ASN A 41 -7.29 -1.22 16.98
CA ASN A 41 -7.30 -1.94 18.25
C ASN A 41 -6.80 -3.40 18.12
N GLY A 42 -6.57 -3.87 16.89
CA GLY A 42 -6.13 -5.22 16.59
C GLY A 42 -7.27 -6.23 16.39
N ASN A 43 -8.53 -5.77 16.31
CA ASN A 43 -9.64 -6.66 15.99
C ASN A 43 -9.64 -7.00 14.51
N THR A 44 -9.93 -8.25 14.17
CA THR A 44 -9.99 -8.72 12.78
C THR A 44 -11.32 -8.35 12.12
N LEU A 45 -11.23 -7.68 10.97
CA LEU A 45 -12.32 -7.55 10.02
C LEU A 45 -12.15 -8.63 8.96
N GLN A 46 -13.11 -9.52 8.85
CA GLN A 46 -13.14 -10.57 7.85
C GLN A 46 -14.20 -10.29 6.79
N TYR A 47 -13.85 -10.49 5.52
CA TYR A 47 -14.79 -10.47 4.42
C TYR A 47 -15.55 -11.80 4.33
N HIS A 48 -16.88 -11.73 4.15
CA HIS A 48 -17.77 -12.89 4.04
C HIS A 48 -18.73 -12.82 2.82
N GLY A 49 -18.49 -11.87 1.92
CA GLY A 49 -19.43 -11.59 0.81
C GLY A 49 -19.28 -12.49 -0.44
N GLY A 50 -18.36 -13.49 -0.42
CA GLY A 50 -18.13 -14.37 -1.56
C GLY A 50 -17.78 -13.59 -2.85
N ALA A 51 -18.32 -14.01 -3.98
CA ALA A 51 -18.05 -13.42 -5.31
C ALA A 51 -18.81 -12.09 -5.59
N SER A 52 -19.37 -11.44 -4.58
CA SER A 52 -20.12 -10.19 -4.75
C SER A 52 -19.22 -8.96 -4.62
N HIS A 53 -18.87 -8.31 -5.72
CA HIS A 53 -18.07 -7.09 -5.72
C HIS A 53 -18.75 -5.94 -4.93
N LYS A 54 -20.09 -5.83 -5.01
CA LYS A 54 -20.85 -4.88 -4.19
C LYS A 54 -20.67 -5.11 -2.69
N SER A 55 -20.56 -6.38 -2.26
CA SER A 55 -20.27 -6.74 -0.88
C SER A 55 -18.82 -6.40 -0.50
N LEU A 56 -17.86 -6.56 -1.43
CA LEU A 56 -16.48 -6.14 -1.25
C LEU A 56 -16.37 -4.62 -1.03
N GLU A 57 -17.02 -3.82 -1.87
CA GLU A 57 -17.04 -2.36 -1.71
C GLU A 57 -17.60 -1.93 -0.35
N LYS A 58 -18.70 -2.56 0.09
CA LYS A 58 -19.29 -2.29 1.40
C LYS A 58 -18.33 -2.64 2.55
N PHE A 59 -17.63 -3.77 2.43
CA PHE A 59 -16.61 -4.19 3.37
C PHE A 59 -15.45 -3.20 3.44
N LEU A 60 -14.92 -2.77 2.28
CA LEU A 60 -13.83 -1.81 2.19
C LEU A 60 -14.20 -0.46 2.79
N LYS A 61 -15.39 0.08 2.49
CA LYS A 61 -15.88 1.34 3.10
C LYS A 61 -15.94 1.26 4.63
N ARG A 62 -16.27 0.09 5.20
CA ARG A 62 -16.20 -0.13 6.64
C ARG A 62 -14.76 -0.15 7.14
N ALA A 63 -13.86 -0.84 6.43
CA ALA A 63 -12.44 -0.91 6.78
C ALA A 63 -11.79 0.48 6.83
N TYR A 64 -12.08 1.35 5.87
CA TYR A 64 -11.57 2.72 5.80
C TYR A 64 -11.91 3.58 7.03
N GLY A 65 -13.04 3.30 7.67
CA GLY A 65 -13.46 4.03 8.88
C GLY A 65 -12.72 3.63 10.15
N ILE A 66 -12.04 2.47 10.18
CA ILE A 66 -11.49 1.88 11.42
C ILE A 66 -10.04 1.38 11.28
N CYS A 67 -9.50 1.30 10.07
CA CYS A 67 -8.11 1.00 9.80
C CYS A 67 -7.32 2.30 9.53
N SER A 68 -6.00 2.20 9.57
CA SER A 68 -5.10 3.34 9.32
C SER A 68 -3.69 2.84 8.97
N THR A 69 -2.77 3.75 8.67
CA THR A 69 -1.34 3.42 8.51
C THR A 69 -0.77 2.71 9.76
N TYR A 70 -1.33 2.96 10.94
CA TYR A 70 -0.93 2.27 12.17
C TYR A 70 -1.31 0.79 12.15
N SER A 71 -2.55 0.46 11.79
CA SER A 71 -3.01 -0.93 11.72
C SER A 71 -2.29 -1.70 10.60
N VAL A 72 -2.16 -1.10 9.41
CA VAL A 72 -1.38 -1.69 8.30
C VAL A 72 0.07 -1.97 8.70
N SER A 73 0.71 -1.03 9.40
CA SER A 73 2.07 -1.21 9.91
C SER A 73 2.18 -2.35 10.93
N ARG A 74 1.14 -2.63 11.71
CA ARG A 74 1.16 -3.68 12.72
C ARG A 74 0.82 -5.07 12.18
N GLU A 75 -0.08 -5.15 11.20
CA GLU A 75 -0.50 -6.44 10.64
C GLU A 75 0.46 -7.01 9.58
N THR A 76 1.40 -6.18 9.10
CA THR A 76 2.39 -6.56 8.10
C THR A 76 3.76 -6.83 8.72
N THR A 77 4.61 -7.56 8.00
CA THR A 77 5.96 -7.95 8.43
C THR A 77 7.03 -7.26 7.58
N PRO A 78 8.14 -6.75 8.16
CA PRO A 78 9.24 -6.17 7.39
C PRO A 78 9.81 -7.14 6.34
N ARG A 79 10.19 -6.58 5.19
CA ARG A 79 10.85 -7.30 4.10
C ARG A 79 12.06 -6.49 3.60
N PRO A 80 13.24 -7.12 3.39
CA PRO A 80 14.38 -6.45 2.78
C PRO A 80 14.06 -6.00 1.35
N ILE A 81 14.58 -4.83 0.92
CA ILE A 81 14.32 -4.30 -0.43
C ILE A 81 14.72 -5.26 -1.55
N ARG A 82 15.77 -6.05 -1.38
CA ARG A 82 16.18 -7.08 -2.34
C ARG A 82 15.12 -8.17 -2.56
N GLU A 83 14.21 -8.37 -1.62
CA GLU A 83 13.16 -9.39 -1.66
C GLU A 83 11.78 -8.81 -1.98
N VAL A 84 11.69 -7.49 -2.25
CA VAL A 84 10.44 -6.77 -2.52
C VAL A 84 9.64 -7.45 -3.64
N ARG A 85 8.33 -7.43 -3.53
CA ARG A 85 7.41 -8.01 -4.53
C ARG A 85 6.27 -7.03 -4.80
N PRO A 86 5.63 -7.10 -5.96
CA PRO A 86 4.34 -6.43 -6.17
C PRO A 86 3.35 -6.84 -5.07
N GLY A 87 2.62 -5.86 -4.54
CA GLY A 87 1.72 -6.02 -3.39
C GLY A 87 2.35 -5.73 -2.03
N ASP A 88 3.67 -5.60 -1.93
CA ASP A 88 4.32 -5.09 -0.72
C ASP A 88 3.96 -3.62 -0.50
N VAL A 89 4.01 -3.19 0.75
CA VAL A 89 3.66 -1.83 1.15
C VAL A 89 4.84 -1.12 1.79
N LEU A 90 5.02 0.14 1.45
CA LEU A 90 5.90 1.06 2.15
C LEU A 90 5.00 1.85 3.11
N VAL A 91 5.12 1.64 4.42
CA VAL A 91 4.21 2.24 5.39
C VAL A 91 4.92 2.68 6.66
N TYR A 92 4.62 3.89 7.09
CA TYR A 92 4.94 4.37 8.43
C TYR A 92 3.71 4.99 9.09
N PRO A 93 3.48 4.70 10.39
CA PRO A 93 2.37 5.29 11.12
C PRO A 93 2.65 6.77 11.45
N ALA A 94 1.59 7.52 11.77
CA ALA A 94 1.75 8.86 12.34
C ALA A 94 2.59 8.79 13.62
N ARG A 95 3.54 9.70 13.75
CA ARG A 95 4.45 9.78 14.92
C ARG A 95 4.14 11.04 15.73
N LYS A 96 4.41 10.99 17.04
CA LYS A 96 4.27 12.14 17.96
C LYS A 96 5.06 13.38 17.51
N SER A 97 6.06 13.20 16.65
CA SER A 97 6.89 14.26 16.04
C SER A 97 6.24 15.03 14.90
N LYS A 98 4.92 15.08 14.81
CA LYS A 98 4.13 15.82 13.78
C LYS A 98 4.21 15.26 12.35
N ARG A 99 4.80 14.08 12.12
CA ARG A 99 4.76 13.44 10.81
C ARG A 99 3.46 12.65 10.66
N LEU A 100 2.63 13.04 9.71
CA LEU A 100 1.45 12.26 9.33
C LEU A 100 1.89 10.88 8.83
N GLY A 101 1.10 9.85 9.12
CA GLY A 101 1.32 8.53 8.57
C GLY A 101 1.16 8.53 7.05
N HIS A 102 1.90 7.66 6.36
CA HIS A 102 1.78 7.50 4.91
C HIS A 102 1.96 6.05 4.49
N ALA A 103 1.33 5.69 3.38
CA ALA A 103 1.45 4.36 2.80
C ALA A 103 1.48 4.44 1.27
N LEU A 104 2.37 3.64 0.67
CA LEU A 104 2.47 3.39 -0.76
C LEU A 104 2.35 1.88 -0.99
N ILE A 105 1.85 1.48 -2.15
CA ILE A 105 1.88 0.06 -2.55
C ILE A 105 2.83 -0.12 -3.73
N VAL A 106 3.65 -1.16 -3.69
CA VAL A 106 4.50 -1.57 -4.80
C VAL A 106 3.63 -2.27 -5.84
N ILE A 107 3.58 -1.73 -7.04
CA ILE A 107 2.78 -2.28 -8.14
C ILE A 107 3.60 -3.04 -9.16
N ASP A 108 4.89 -2.75 -9.28
CA ASP A 108 5.79 -3.49 -10.16
C ASP A 108 7.22 -3.48 -9.64
N VAL A 109 8.01 -4.49 -10.03
CA VAL A 109 9.38 -4.71 -9.58
C VAL A 109 10.24 -5.23 -10.74
N ALA A 110 11.38 -4.60 -10.97
CA ALA A 110 12.41 -5.09 -11.88
C ALA A 110 13.72 -5.34 -11.12
N ARG A 111 14.50 -6.32 -11.58
CA ARG A 111 15.78 -6.69 -10.95
C ARG A 111 16.89 -6.92 -11.98
N LYS A 112 18.12 -6.50 -11.59
CA LYS A 112 19.33 -6.79 -12.34
C LYS A 112 20.48 -7.00 -11.34
N GLY A 113 20.89 -8.25 -11.14
CA GLY A 113 21.82 -8.60 -10.06
C GLY A 113 21.26 -8.21 -8.70
N ASN A 114 22.02 -7.46 -7.91
CA ASN A 114 21.59 -6.95 -6.62
C ASN A 114 20.71 -5.69 -6.72
N LYS A 115 20.66 -5.05 -7.89
CA LYS A 115 19.87 -3.83 -8.09
C LYS A 115 18.39 -4.14 -8.23
N VAL A 116 17.58 -3.33 -7.58
CA VAL A 116 16.13 -3.43 -7.58
C VAL A 116 15.54 -2.11 -8.03
N ALA A 117 14.56 -2.16 -8.90
CA ALA A 117 13.72 -1.02 -9.24
C ALA A 117 12.27 -1.34 -8.87
N ILE A 118 11.60 -0.39 -8.25
CA ILE A 118 10.19 -0.51 -7.89
C ILE A 118 9.37 0.62 -8.51
N MET A 119 8.13 0.31 -8.82
CA MET A 119 7.10 1.29 -9.18
C MET A 119 6.03 1.26 -8.09
N CYS A 120 5.64 2.43 -7.60
CA CYS A 120 4.68 2.54 -6.51
C CYS A 120 3.43 3.30 -6.95
N ALA A 121 2.32 3.00 -6.30
CA ALA A 121 1.09 3.75 -6.39
C ALA A 121 0.65 4.24 -5.01
N GLU A 122 -0.10 5.34 -4.98
CA GLU A 122 -0.65 5.95 -3.78
C GLU A 122 -2.03 6.53 -4.00
N GLY A 123 -2.80 6.63 -2.91
CA GLY A 123 -3.92 7.54 -2.78
C GLY A 123 -3.52 8.76 -1.96
N ASN A 124 -4.36 9.77 -1.94
CA ASN A 124 -4.08 11.05 -1.27
C ASN A 124 -5.08 11.38 -0.16
N THR A 125 -4.68 12.32 0.70
CA THR A 125 -5.57 13.03 1.62
C THR A 125 -5.61 14.51 1.23
N PRO A 126 -6.76 15.06 0.80
CA PRO A 126 -8.07 14.40 0.65
C PRO A 126 -8.08 13.33 -0.44
N ALA A 127 -9.09 12.44 -0.37
CA ALA A 127 -9.24 11.33 -1.31
C ALA A 127 -9.16 11.79 -2.78
N ARG A 128 -8.32 11.12 -3.55
CA ARG A 128 -8.13 11.33 -4.98
C ARG A 128 -7.97 9.98 -5.67
N GLU A 129 -8.13 9.97 -6.96
CA GLU A 129 -7.88 8.80 -7.78
C GLU A 129 -6.48 8.21 -7.52
N LEU A 130 -6.41 6.91 -7.54
CA LEU A 130 -5.15 6.17 -7.43
C LEU A 130 -4.19 6.60 -8.54
N HIS A 131 -2.97 6.94 -8.19
CA HIS A 131 -1.98 7.34 -9.19
C HIS A 131 -0.60 6.72 -8.92
N ILE A 132 0.14 6.57 -10.00
CA ILE A 132 1.53 6.12 -9.93
C ILE A 132 2.39 7.25 -9.35
N VAL A 133 3.17 6.92 -8.33
CA VAL A 133 4.07 7.87 -7.68
C VAL A 133 5.13 8.34 -8.67
N ARG A 134 5.23 9.67 -8.81
CA ARG A 134 6.16 10.28 -9.75
C ARG A 134 7.59 10.30 -9.18
N ASN A 135 8.54 9.79 -9.95
CA ASN A 135 9.95 10.04 -9.67
C ASN A 135 10.30 11.47 -10.11
N LEU A 136 10.96 12.25 -9.24
CA LEU A 136 11.38 13.62 -9.52
C LEU A 136 12.49 13.68 -10.58
N ASN A 137 13.27 12.59 -10.74
CA ASN A 137 14.18 12.44 -11.87
C ASN A 137 13.38 11.93 -13.09
N PRO A 138 13.19 12.77 -14.14
CA PRO A 138 12.36 12.39 -15.29
C PRO A 138 12.91 11.21 -16.09
N ILE A 139 14.23 10.96 -16.06
CA ILE A 139 14.87 9.83 -16.76
C ILE A 139 14.47 8.50 -16.11
N HIS A 140 14.27 8.49 -14.81
CA HIS A 140 13.92 7.31 -14.05
C HIS A 140 12.40 7.12 -13.86
N ASN A 141 11.60 8.17 -14.11
CA ASN A 141 10.16 8.14 -13.86
C ASN A 141 9.44 7.06 -14.70
N PRO A 142 8.62 6.20 -14.08
CA PRO A 142 8.15 6.22 -12.70
C PRO A 142 8.90 5.26 -11.74
N TRP A 143 10.09 4.83 -12.08
CA TRP A 143 10.85 3.83 -11.34
C TRP A 143 11.76 4.44 -10.28
N PHE A 144 11.87 3.77 -9.12
CA PHE A 144 12.79 4.10 -8.03
C PHE A 144 13.81 2.98 -7.88
N PHE A 145 15.10 3.31 -7.89
CA PHE A 145 16.21 2.36 -7.97
C PHE A 145 16.95 2.25 -6.64
N PHE A 146 17.31 1.02 -6.28
CA PHE A 146 18.01 0.67 -5.05
C PHE A 146 19.12 -0.34 -5.34
N ASP A 147 20.19 -0.31 -4.56
CA ASP A 147 21.32 -1.28 -4.68
C ASP A 147 21.08 -2.58 -3.89
N GLY A 148 20.02 -2.63 -3.06
CA GLY A 148 19.55 -3.83 -2.38
C GLY A 148 19.95 -3.95 -0.90
N ASP A 149 20.73 -3.02 -0.37
CA ASP A 149 21.23 -2.99 1.01
C ASP A 149 20.94 -1.68 1.75
N GLU A 150 20.14 -0.79 1.16
CA GLU A 150 19.84 0.51 1.76
C GLU A 150 19.06 0.39 3.08
N ASN A 151 19.48 1.20 4.04
CA ASN A 151 18.77 1.39 5.31
C ASN A 151 17.62 2.41 5.21
N ARG A 152 17.58 3.19 4.13
CA ARG A 152 16.54 4.17 3.83
C ARG A 152 16.12 4.07 2.38
N LEU A 153 14.83 4.02 2.16
CA LEU A 153 14.22 3.93 0.84
C LEU A 153 13.58 5.27 0.51
N TRP A 154 14.13 5.95 -0.49
CA TRP A 154 13.59 7.22 -0.99
C TRP A 154 12.66 6.97 -2.16
N VAL A 155 11.39 7.33 -2.00
CA VAL A 155 10.35 7.23 -3.03
C VAL A 155 9.70 8.60 -3.18
N SER A 156 10.04 9.31 -4.26
CA SER A 156 9.64 10.71 -4.49
C SER A 156 10.08 11.61 -3.34
N ILE A 157 9.14 12.27 -2.68
CA ILE A 157 9.37 13.16 -1.51
C ILE A 157 9.34 12.40 -0.17
N PHE A 158 9.03 11.10 -0.22
CA PHE A 158 8.90 10.26 0.98
C PHE A 158 10.18 9.48 1.24
N HIS A 159 10.46 9.23 2.50
CA HIS A 159 11.53 8.33 2.91
C HIS A 159 11.00 7.33 3.93
N PHE A 160 11.38 6.08 3.75
CA PHE A 160 11.02 4.96 4.60
C PHE A 160 12.28 4.34 5.18
N GLY A 161 12.23 3.86 6.42
CA GLY A 161 13.27 3.01 6.99
C GLY A 161 13.20 1.60 6.37
N LYS A 162 14.29 0.83 6.51
CA LYS A 162 14.35 -0.54 6.00
C LYS A 162 13.21 -1.44 6.50
N ASP A 163 12.72 -1.21 7.73
CA ASP A 163 11.65 -2.00 8.35
C ASP A 163 10.24 -1.48 7.99
N GLU A 164 10.16 -0.42 7.21
CA GLU A 164 8.92 0.20 6.73
C GLU A 164 8.51 -0.28 5.32
N LEU A 165 9.36 -1.05 4.63
CA LEU A 165 8.95 -1.92 3.52
C LEU A 165 8.45 -3.24 4.12
N ARG A 166 7.19 -3.58 3.85
CA ARG A 166 6.47 -4.64 4.57
C ARG A 166 5.57 -5.44 3.65
N HIS A 167 5.21 -6.65 4.07
CA HIS A 167 4.28 -7.53 3.36
C HIS A 167 3.21 -8.09 4.30
N TYR A 168 2.08 -8.40 3.75
CA TYR A 168 0.99 -9.10 4.43
C TYR A 168 1.29 -10.58 4.62
#